data_2b2ea134eadf766af90f716cab45bc99
#
_entry.id   2b2ea134eadf766af90f716cab45bc99
#
_cell.length_a   1.000
_cell.length_b   1.000
_cell.length_c   1.000
_cell.angle_alpha   90.00
_cell.angle_beta   90.00
_cell.angle_gamma   90.00
#
_symmetry.space_group_name_H-M   'P 1'
#
loop_
_entity.id
_entity.type
_entity.pdbx_description
1 polymer ?
#
loop_
_entity_poly.entity_id
_entity_poly.type
_entity_poly.pdbx_seq_one_letter_code
_entity_poly.pdbx_strand_id
1 'polypeptide(L)'
;MECFVVPVSLIRYIVYMRFSELLLKMGLPFLSLLVSFVCNSSPTVSDRPNIIYVMADDLGWGDLGCYGQKRILTPHLDQMAFDGVRFTQVYAGSTVCAPSRSVLMTGLHAGHTRIRGNARIPLRPEDVTVAEVLKKEGYQTALIGKWGLGEPGTTGIPRKQGFDYFYGYLNQRHAHNYYPTHLWRNETKVALRNTVPDEDGVGGGVSNNKLDYSHDLIMDEALGYIHEHAEQPFFLYLALTIPHANNEARSQGMEVPELKAYAELDWPEPQKGHGA
;
A
#
# COMPACT_ATOMS: atom_id res chain seq x y z
N MET A 1 6.87 12.85 3.39
CA MET A 1 6.06 11.61 3.40
C MET A 1 4.69 11.99 3.92
N GLU A 2 3.72 11.98 3.06
CA GLU A 2 2.34 12.36 3.40
C GLU A 2 1.41 11.17 3.31
N CYS A 3 0.45 11.10 4.22
CA CYS A 3 -0.44 9.97 4.38
C CYS A 3 -1.88 10.42 4.14
N PHE A 4 -2.61 9.70 3.31
CA PHE A 4 -4.03 9.88 3.13
C PHE A 4 -4.78 8.67 3.68
N VAL A 5 -5.76 8.90 4.54
CA VAL A 5 -6.72 7.88 4.97
C VAL A 5 -8.04 8.22 4.30
N VAL A 6 -8.53 7.34 3.43
CA VAL A 6 -9.84 7.50 2.77
C VAL A 6 -10.79 6.43 3.30
N PRO A 7 -11.94 6.79 3.86
CA PRO A 7 -12.95 5.80 4.22
C PRO A 7 -13.61 5.24 2.95
N VAL A 8 -13.55 3.94 2.76
CA VAL A 8 -14.14 3.21 1.60
C VAL A 8 -15.66 3.07 1.72
N SER A 9 -16.35 4.00 2.35
CA SER A 9 -17.82 3.95 2.49
C SER A 9 -18.61 4.31 1.21
N LEU A 10 -17.93 4.73 0.13
CA LEU A 10 -18.61 5.25 -1.07
C LEU A 10 -18.92 4.22 -2.17
N ILE A 11 -18.46 2.97 -2.07
CA ILE A 11 -18.67 1.96 -3.15
C ILE A 11 -20.02 1.25 -3.05
N ARG A 12 -20.83 1.46 -2.01
CA ARG A 12 -22.08 0.73 -1.76
C ARG A 12 -23.36 1.31 -2.38
N TYR A 13 -23.35 2.45 -3.05
CA TYR A 13 -24.59 3.12 -3.49
C TYR A 13 -25.10 2.79 -4.92
N ILE A 14 -24.42 1.95 -5.70
CA ILE A 14 -24.79 1.74 -7.13
C ILE A 14 -25.59 0.45 -7.40
N VAL A 15 -25.73 -0.49 -6.46
CA VAL A 15 -26.37 -1.81 -6.75
C VAL A 15 -27.80 -1.95 -6.19
N TYR A 16 -28.34 -1.03 -5.43
CA TYR A 16 -29.63 -1.21 -4.73
C TYR A 16 -30.86 -0.49 -5.31
N MET A 17 -30.82 -0.02 -6.55
CA MET A 17 -32.02 0.54 -7.19
C MET A 17 -32.40 -0.24 -8.46
N ARG A 18 -32.99 -1.42 -8.35
CA ARG A 18 -33.84 -2.06 -9.38
C ARG A 18 -34.40 -3.42 -8.96
N PHE A 19 -35.23 -3.51 -7.92
CA PHE A 19 -36.07 -4.70 -7.69
C PHE A 19 -37.37 -4.47 -6.91
N SER A 20 -37.89 -3.26 -6.79
CA SER A 20 -39.11 -2.97 -6.03
C SER A 20 -40.36 -2.57 -6.84
N GLU A 21 -40.35 -2.67 -8.17
CA GLU A 21 -41.54 -2.25 -8.97
C GLU A 21 -42.28 -3.38 -9.71
N LEU A 22 -42.06 -4.67 -9.41
CA LEU A 22 -42.72 -5.75 -10.20
C LEU A 22 -43.61 -6.67 -9.37
N LEU A 23 -43.99 -6.38 -8.12
CA LEU A 23 -44.83 -7.24 -7.29
C LEU A 23 -46.09 -6.58 -6.70
N LEU A 24 -46.65 -5.58 -7.35
CA LEU A 24 -47.87 -4.91 -6.90
C LEU A 24 -49.06 -5.09 -7.83
N LYS A 25 -49.17 -6.17 -8.59
CA LYS A 25 -50.38 -6.50 -9.35
C LYS A 25 -50.61 -8.00 -9.43
N MET A 26 -50.96 -8.66 -8.36
CA MET A 26 -51.77 -9.90 -8.40
C MET A 26 -52.32 -10.14 -7.00
N GLY A 27 -53.61 -9.81 -6.79
CA GLY A 27 -54.34 -10.12 -5.57
C GLY A 27 -54.69 -11.60 -5.53
N LEU A 28 -54.43 -12.21 -4.40
CA LEU A 28 -55.14 -13.41 -3.90
C LEU A 28 -54.96 -13.48 -2.38
N PRO A 29 -56.06 -13.57 -1.60
CA PRO A 29 -55.96 -13.78 -0.17
C PRO A 29 -55.87 -15.29 0.15
N PHE A 30 -55.42 -15.61 1.35
CA PHE A 30 -55.24 -16.93 1.95
C PHE A 30 -53.95 -17.69 1.59
N LEU A 31 -52.88 -17.35 2.32
CA LEU A 31 -52.00 -18.34 2.97
C LEU A 31 -51.11 -17.65 4.02
N SER A 32 -51.75 -17.15 5.06
CA SER A 32 -51.07 -16.75 6.29
C SER A 32 -51.09 -17.97 7.22
N LEU A 33 -50.01 -18.74 7.26
CA LEU A 33 -49.56 -19.53 8.43
C LEU A 33 -48.49 -20.57 8.08
N LEU A 34 -47.41 -20.21 7.45
CA LEU A 34 -46.18 -21.07 7.41
C LEU A 34 -44.95 -20.37 6.84
N VAL A 35 -44.73 -19.09 7.14
CA VAL A 35 -43.47 -18.40 6.81
C VAL A 35 -42.98 -17.66 8.06
N SER A 36 -42.87 -18.41 9.15
CA SER A 36 -42.17 -17.92 10.34
C SER A 36 -41.08 -18.94 10.64
N PHE A 37 -39.91 -18.70 10.18
CA PHE A 37 -38.58 -19.22 10.54
C PHE A 37 -37.70 -19.43 9.33
N VAL A 38 -37.66 -18.46 8.43
CA VAL A 38 -36.39 -18.21 7.75
C VAL A 38 -35.77 -17.08 8.54
N CYS A 39 -34.89 -17.44 9.45
CA CYS A 39 -33.97 -16.51 10.09
C CYS A 39 -33.15 -15.94 8.94
N ASN A 40 -33.60 -14.81 8.38
CA ASN A 40 -32.76 -13.95 7.56
C ASN A 40 -31.65 -13.41 8.49
N SER A 41 -30.64 -14.22 8.72
CA SER A 41 -29.35 -13.67 9.04
C SER A 41 -28.89 -12.90 7.80
N SER A 42 -29.41 -11.68 7.63
CA SER A 42 -28.72 -10.70 6.81
C SER A 42 -27.28 -10.75 7.27
N PRO A 43 -26.30 -10.92 6.38
CA PRO A 43 -24.91 -10.79 6.80
C PRO A 43 -24.83 -9.43 7.49
N THR A 44 -24.54 -9.43 8.78
CA THR A 44 -24.26 -8.20 9.52
C THR A 44 -23.02 -7.65 8.86
N VAL A 45 -23.25 -6.69 7.96
CA VAL A 45 -22.17 -5.90 7.41
C VAL A 45 -21.45 -5.35 8.63
N SER A 46 -20.21 -5.72 8.79
CA SER A 46 -19.39 -5.21 9.88
C SER A 46 -19.46 -3.69 9.82
N ASP A 47 -19.83 -3.02 10.93
CA ASP A 47 -19.77 -1.56 11.04
C ASP A 47 -18.32 -1.02 10.98
N ARG A 48 -17.34 -1.92 10.88
CA ARG A 48 -15.92 -1.59 10.81
C ARG A 48 -15.52 -1.28 9.36
N PRO A 49 -14.99 -0.08 9.09
CA PRO A 49 -14.56 0.28 7.74
C PRO A 49 -13.31 -0.50 7.33
N ASN A 50 -13.15 -0.77 6.05
CA ASN A 50 -11.86 -1.17 5.50
C ASN A 50 -10.88 0.00 5.61
N ILE A 51 -9.62 -0.29 5.96
CA ILE A 51 -8.58 0.70 6.15
C ILE A 51 -7.47 0.42 5.13
N ILE A 52 -7.25 1.36 4.21
CA ILE A 52 -6.13 1.32 3.27
C ILE A 52 -5.21 2.49 3.60
N TYR A 53 -4.01 2.17 4.06
CA TYR A 53 -2.98 3.16 4.33
C TYR A 53 -1.94 3.12 3.20
N VAL A 54 -1.99 4.12 2.33
CA VAL A 54 -1.05 4.25 1.20
C VAL A 54 0.11 5.13 1.61
N MET A 55 1.32 4.62 1.50
CA MET A 55 2.55 5.37 1.74
C MET A 55 3.40 5.41 0.48
N ALA A 56 3.73 6.60 0.00
CA ALA A 56 4.73 6.82 -1.03
C ALA A 56 6.11 7.05 -0.37
N ASP A 57 7.16 6.57 -1.02
CA ASP A 57 8.54 6.69 -0.53
C ASP A 57 9.23 7.88 -1.20
N ASP A 58 9.65 8.85 -0.40
CA ASP A 58 10.26 10.12 -0.84
C ASP A 58 9.35 11.04 -1.69
N LEU A 59 8.02 10.90 -1.58
CA LEU A 59 7.11 11.87 -2.18
C LEU A 59 7.11 13.15 -1.34
N GLY A 60 7.42 14.27 -1.98
CA GLY A 60 7.45 15.58 -1.34
C GLY A 60 6.07 16.25 -1.32
N TRP A 61 5.86 17.10 -0.31
CA TRP A 61 4.66 17.97 -0.25
C TRP A 61 4.51 18.83 -1.51
N GLY A 62 5.63 19.28 -2.10
CA GLY A 62 5.67 20.06 -3.32
C GLY A 62 5.46 19.27 -4.61
N ASP A 63 5.23 17.97 -4.57
CA ASP A 63 5.05 17.12 -5.76
C ASP A 63 3.58 16.95 -6.14
N LEU A 64 2.63 17.36 -5.28
CA LEU A 64 1.20 17.17 -5.49
C LEU A 64 0.47 18.46 -5.88
N GLY A 65 -0.41 18.37 -6.89
CA GLY A 65 -1.22 19.49 -7.37
C GLY A 65 -2.10 20.09 -6.29
N CYS A 66 -2.70 19.26 -5.42
CA CYS A 66 -3.55 19.69 -4.30
C CYS A 66 -2.81 20.57 -3.27
N TYR A 67 -1.49 20.56 -3.26
CA TYR A 67 -0.65 21.46 -2.44
C TYR A 67 -0.04 22.61 -3.25
N GLY A 68 -0.43 22.76 -4.53
CA GLY A 68 -0.14 23.97 -5.32
C GLY A 68 0.97 23.84 -6.36
N GLN A 69 1.60 22.67 -6.52
CA GLN A 69 2.51 22.44 -7.63
C GLN A 69 1.71 22.35 -8.95
N LYS A 70 2.37 22.67 -10.11
CA LYS A 70 1.69 22.80 -11.42
C LYS A 70 2.41 22.07 -12.56
N ARG A 71 3.51 21.39 -12.28
CA ARG A 71 4.37 20.78 -13.30
C ARG A 71 4.08 19.30 -13.47
N ILE A 72 3.81 18.60 -12.37
CA ILE A 72 3.53 17.17 -12.33
C ILE A 72 2.00 16.99 -12.26
N LEU A 73 1.47 16.05 -13.03
CA LEU A 73 0.03 15.77 -13.07
C LEU A 73 -0.33 14.73 -12.01
N THR A 74 -1.13 15.12 -11.02
CA THR A 74 -1.60 14.24 -9.94
C THR A 74 -3.13 14.25 -9.81
N PRO A 75 -3.90 14.08 -10.92
CA PRO A 75 -5.34 14.34 -10.93
C PRO A 75 -6.13 13.45 -9.99
N HIS A 76 -5.74 12.20 -9.81
CA HIS A 76 -6.43 11.26 -8.91
C HIS A 76 -6.17 11.57 -7.44
N LEU A 77 -4.93 11.96 -7.08
CA LEU A 77 -4.59 12.40 -5.72
C LEU A 77 -5.22 13.75 -5.40
N ASP A 78 -5.29 14.65 -6.38
CA ASP A 78 -5.96 15.96 -6.25
C ASP A 78 -7.47 15.78 -6.04
N GLN A 79 -8.10 14.84 -6.78
CA GLN A 79 -9.51 14.51 -6.59
C GLN A 79 -9.75 13.86 -5.20
N MET A 80 -8.88 12.95 -4.77
CA MET A 80 -8.98 12.36 -3.43
C MET A 80 -8.85 13.40 -2.32
N ALA A 81 -7.97 14.39 -2.50
CA ALA A 81 -7.84 15.51 -1.57
C ALA A 81 -9.07 16.43 -1.56
N PHE A 82 -9.77 16.56 -2.70
CA PHE A 82 -11.01 17.32 -2.82
C PHE A 82 -12.18 16.60 -2.15
N ASP A 83 -12.30 15.28 -2.32
CA ASP A 83 -13.40 14.47 -1.80
C ASP A 83 -13.24 14.11 -0.32
N GLY A 84 -12.03 14.22 0.20
CA GLY A 84 -11.65 13.82 1.56
C GLY A 84 -11.15 14.97 2.41
N VAL A 85 -10.20 14.65 3.31
CA VAL A 85 -9.55 15.62 4.20
C VAL A 85 -8.10 15.78 3.79
N ARG A 86 -7.72 17.01 3.48
CA ARG A 86 -6.33 17.39 3.21
C ARG A 86 -5.67 17.96 4.45
N PHE A 87 -4.61 17.31 4.92
CA PHE A 87 -3.82 17.77 6.03
C PHE A 87 -2.75 18.75 5.56
N THR A 88 -2.57 19.86 6.26
CA THR A 88 -1.58 20.89 5.93
C THR A 88 -0.37 20.89 6.86
N GLN A 89 -0.41 20.09 7.93
CA GLN A 89 0.62 20.02 8.97
C GLN A 89 0.76 18.56 9.44
N VAL A 90 1.28 17.68 8.57
CA VAL A 90 1.60 16.28 8.90
C VAL A 90 3.06 16.03 8.59
N TYR A 91 3.77 15.43 9.52
CA TYR A 91 5.20 15.20 9.43
C TYR A 91 5.53 13.72 9.58
N ALA A 92 6.42 13.22 8.75
CA ALA A 92 6.97 11.87 8.91
C ALA A 92 7.74 11.77 10.23
N GLY A 93 7.70 10.61 10.85
CA GLY A 93 8.36 10.37 12.14
C GLY A 93 9.89 10.43 12.10
N SER A 94 10.50 10.37 10.90
CA SER A 94 11.94 10.54 10.68
C SER A 94 12.19 10.88 9.20
N THR A 95 13.41 11.34 8.91
CA THR A 95 13.85 11.75 7.58
C THR A 95 14.31 10.60 6.68
N VAL A 96 14.43 9.37 7.21
CA VAL A 96 14.87 8.19 6.44
C VAL A 96 13.93 7.01 6.67
N CYS A 97 13.98 6.04 5.76
CA CYS A 97 12.97 5.00 5.57
C CYS A 97 12.68 4.15 6.82
N ALA A 98 13.65 3.41 7.36
CA ALA A 98 13.40 2.45 8.43
C ALA A 98 12.91 3.11 9.73
N PRO A 99 13.51 4.18 10.25
CA PRO A 99 13.01 4.81 11.46
C PRO A 99 11.64 5.47 11.26
N SER A 100 11.36 6.07 10.10
CA SER A 100 10.03 6.61 9.80
C SER A 100 8.96 5.51 9.81
N ARG A 101 9.24 4.37 9.18
CA ARG A 101 8.35 3.19 9.17
C ARG A 101 8.18 2.61 10.58
N SER A 102 9.26 2.58 11.37
CA SER A 102 9.18 2.13 12.78
C SER A 102 8.29 3.04 13.63
N VAL A 103 8.42 4.36 13.48
CA VAL A 103 7.53 5.33 14.16
C VAL A 103 6.08 5.11 13.75
N LEU A 104 5.81 4.95 12.45
CA LEU A 104 4.46 4.69 11.93
C LEU A 104 3.87 3.40 12.50
N MET A 105 4.64 2.30 12.49
CA MET A 105 4.13 1.00 12.91
C MET A 105 3.91 0.92 14.42
N THR A 106 4.80 1.52 15.23
CA THR A 106 4.79 1.38 16.69
C THR A 106 4.11 2.53 17.42
N GLY A 107 3.85 3.67 16.77
CA GLY A 107 3.37 4.90 17.42
C GLY A 107 4.40 5.56 18.33
N LEU A 108 5.63 5.05 18.39
CA LEU A 108 6.70 5.61 19.21
C LEU A 108 7.49 6.63 18.40
N HIS A 109 7.58 7.88 18.88
CA HIS A 109 8.39 8.90 18.22
C HIS A 109 9.88 8.54 18.17
N ALA A 110 10.68 9.19 17.30
CA ALA A 110 12.07 8.85 17.02
C ALA A 110 12.99 8.81 18.27
N GLY A 111 12.67 9.51 19.34
CA GLY A 111 13.40 9.45 20.61
C GLY A 111 13.16 8.18 21.42
N HIS A 112 12.05 7.46 21.19
CA HIS A 112 11.67 6.27 21.95
C HIS A 112 11.71 5.00 21.11
N THR A 113 11.59 5.08 19.77
CA THR A 113 11.74 3.90 18.92
C THR A 113 13.16 3.35 18.96
N ARG A 114 13.30 2.03 18.84
CA ARG A 114 14.60 1.35 18.77
C ARG A 114 15.31 1.60 17.45
N ILE A 115 14.56 1.65 16.35
CA ILE A 115 15.10 1.80 14.99
C ILE A 115 15.22 3.29 14.69
N ARG A 116 16.47 3.80 14.70
CA ARG A 116 16.77 5.23 14.57
C ARG A 116 17.59 5.58 13.32
N GLY A 117 17.80 4.63 12.44
CA GLY A 117 18.53 4.75 11.18
C GLY A 117 18.27 3.56 10.28
N ASN A 118 18.89 3.54 9.08
CA ASN A 118 18.72 2.46 8.10
C ASN A 118 19.65 1.25 8.34
N ALA A 119 20.22 1.09 9.53
CA ALA A 119 20.82 -0.17 9.92
C ALA A 119 19.78 -1.29 9.93
N ARG A 120 20.21 -2.51 9.58
CA ARG A 120 19.33 -3.69 9.53
C ARG A 120 18.96 -4.20 10.94
N ILE A 121 18.26 -3.36 11.70
CA ILE A 121 17.78 -3.67 13.05
C ILE A 121 16.34 -4.12 12.93
N PRO A 122 15.99 -5.37 13.25
CA PRO A 122 14.60 -5.84 13.16
C PRO A 122 13.77 -5.33 14.33
N LEU A 123 12.46 -5.22 14.13
CA LEU A 123 11.49 -5.14 15.22
C LEU A 123 11.58 -6.39 16.10
N ARG A 124 11.32 -6.19 17.38
CA ARG A 124 11.34 -7.26 18.40
C ARG A 124 9.92 -7.81 18.63
N PRO A 125 9.79 -8.97 19.24
CA PRO A 125 8.47 -9.52 19.60
C PRO A 125 7.66 -8.61 20.55
N GLU A 126 8.34 -7.81 21.37
CA GLU A 126 7.71 -6.86 22.31
C GLU A 126 7.36 -5.49 21.68
N ASP A 127 7.81 -5.20 20.47
CA ASP A 127 7.47 -3.97 19.74
C ASP A 127 6.06 -4.14 19.14
N VAL A 128 5.05 -3.58 19.80
CA VAL A 128 3.64 -3.68 19.36
C VAL A 128 3.41 -2.77 18.15
N THR A 129 2.84 -3.34 17.09
CA THR A 129 2.54 -2.61 15.85
C THR A 129 1.05 -2.31 15.71
N VAL A 130 0.72 -1.30 14.88
CA VAL A 130 -0.67 -0.98 14.52
C VAL A 130 -1.36 -2.19 13.87
N ALA A 131 -0.64 -3.02 13.12
CA ALA A 131 -1.20 -4.22 12.51
C ALA A 131 -1.61 -5.25 13.57
N GLU A 132 -0.82 -5.45 14.62
CA GLU A 132 -1.19 -6.33 15.74
C GLU A 132 -2.41 -5.83 16.50
N VAL A 133 -2.52 -4.51 16.69
CA VAL A 133 -3.68 -3.89 17.34
C VAL A 133 -4.93 -4.11 16.51
N LEU A 134 -4.91 -3.81 15.22
CA LEU A 134 -6.05 -4.01 14.32
C LEU A 134 -6.41 -5.48 14.14
N LYS A 135 -5.42 -6.37 14.10
CA LYS A 135 -5.66 -7.82 14.06
C LYS A 135 -6.41 -8.32 15.30
N LYS A 136 -6.08 -7.84 16.50
CA LYS A 136 -6.81 -8.15 17.74
C LYS A 136 -8.27 -7.67 17.70
N GLU A 137 -8.53 -6.59 16.95
CA GLU A 137 -9.86 -6.08 16.70
C GLU A 137 -10.60 -6.80 15.55
N GLY A 138 -10.03 -7.89 15.01
CA GLY A 138 -10.65 -8.75 14.00
C GLY A 138 -10.50 -8.27 12.56
N TYR A 139 -9.54 -7.39 12.28
CA TYR A 139 -9.17 -7.05 10.91
C TYR A 139 -8.29 -8.13 10.27
N GLN A 140 -8.54 -8.44 9.01
CA GLN A 140 -7.56 -9.09 8.13
C GLN A 140 -6.45 -8.08 7.84
N THR A 141 -5.18 -8.46 7.97
CA THR A 141 -4.08 -7.49 7.88
C THR A 141 -3.11 -7.84 6.76
N ALA A 142 -2.84 -6.91 5.88
CA ALA A 142 -1.89 -7.09 4.79
C ALA A 142 -0.88 -5.94 4.70
N LEU A 143 0.35 -6.28 4.33
CA LEU A 143 1.38 -5.36 3.88
C LEU A 143 1.75 -5.70 2.45
N ILE A 144 1.62 -4.75 1.54
CA ILE A 144 2.02 -4.91 0.14
C ILE A 144 2.95 -3.76 -0.22
N GLY A 145 4.20 -4.09 -0.62
CA GLY A 145 5.25 -3.15 -0.94
C GLY A 145 6.49 -3.25 -0.06
N LYS A 146 7.07 -2.10 0.32
CA LYS A 146 8.34 -1.99 1.04
C LYS A 146 8.15 -2.06 2.56
N TRP A 147 8.81 -3.02 3.22
CA TRP A 147 8.81 -3.17 4.69
C TRP A 147 9.98 -2.46 5.37
N GLY A 148 11.13 -3.09 5.41
CA GLY A 148 12.37 -2.52 5.93
C GLY A 148 12.58 -2.57 7.45
N LEU A 149 11.75 -3.31 8.18
CA LEU A 149 11.83 -3.44 9.65
C LEU A 149 12.16 -4.87 10.10
N GLY A 150 12.61 -5.72 9.17
CA GLY A 150 13.05 -7.09 9.47
C GLY A 150 13.47 -7.84 8.23
N GLU A 151 14.57 -8.58 8.36
CA GLU A 151 15.14 -9.43 7.32
C GLU A 151 14.62 -10.87 7.44
N PRO A 152 14.77 -11.71 6.41
CA PRO A 152 14.40 -13.12 6.48
C PRO A 152 15.01 -13.81 7.70
N GLY A 153 14.21 -14.59 8.42
CA GLY A 153 14.63 -15.32 9.62
C GLY A 153 14.65 -14.50 10.91
N THR A 154 14.42 -13.18 10.86
CA THR A 154 14.35 -12.33 12.07
C THR A 154 12.96 -12.29 12.69
N THR A 155 12.87 -11.70 13.88
CA THR A 155 11.58 -11.43 14.55
C THR A 155 10.78 -10.32 13.90
N GLY A 156 11.46 -9.43 13.15
CA GLY A 156 10.84 -8.24 12.56
C GLY A 156 10.17 -8.46 11.20
N ILE A 157 10.06 -9.68 10.69
CA ILE A 157 9.34 -9.93 9.41
C ILE A 157 7.85 -9.61 9.56
N PRO A 158 7.15 -9.15 8.50
CA PRO A 158 5.75 -8.72 8.58
C PRO A 158 4.82 -9.75 9.24
N ARG A 159 4.99 -11.04 8.92
CA ARG A 159 4.19 -12.14 9.47
C ARG A 159 4.30 -12.30 10.99
N LYS A 160 5.41 -11.87 11.59
CA LYS A 160 5.62 -11.87 13.05
C LYS A 160 5.29 -10.54 13.70
N GLN A 161 4.89 -9.54 12.90
CA GLN A 161 4.57 -8.17 13.31
C GLN A 161 3.11 -7.79 12.99
N GLY A 162 2.21 -8.80 13.05
CA GLY A 162 0.78 -8.60 12.98
C GLY A 162 0.15 -8.68 11.59
N PHE A 163 0.91 -8.82 10.50
CA PHE A 163 0.37 -8.97 9.17
C PHE A 163 0.04 -10.42 8.81
N ASP A 164 -1.18 -10.68 8.35
CA ASP A 164 -1.62 -12.00 7.86
C ASP A 164 -1.09 -12.30 6.47
N TYR A 165 -0.85 -11.26 5.69
CA TYR A 165 -0.33 -11.35 4.34
C TYR A 165 0.78 -10.34 4.09
N PHE A 166 1.78 -10.75 3.30
CA PHE A 166 2.87 -9.89 2.85
C PHE A 166 3.26 -10.19 1.40
N TYR A 167 3.41 -9.14 0.59
CA TYR A 167 4.02 -9.21 -0.74
C TYR A 167 4.89 -7.99 -1.00
N GLY A 168 6.14 -8.16 -1.40
CA GLY A 168 7.04 -7.06 -1.72
C GLY A 168 8.47 -7.22 -1.24
N TYR A 169 9.05 -6.14 -0.71
CA TYR A 169 10.44 -6.04 -0.32
C TYR A 169 10.60 -6.09 1.21
N LEU A 170 11.41 -7.02 1.71
CA LEU A 170 11.79 -7.04 3.13
C LEU A 170 12.88 -6.02 3.45
N ASN A 171 13.84 -5.81 2.55
CA ASN A 171 15.00 -4.96 2.75
C ASN A 171 14.86 -3.58 2.12
N GLN A 172 15.38 -2.53 2.78
CA GLN A 172 15.33 -1.15 2.29
C GLN A 172 16.09 -0.96 0.98
N ARG A 173 17.31 -1.52 0.90
CA ARG A 173 18.17 -1.37 -0.26
C ARG A 173 17.70 -2.19 -1.46
N HIS A 174 17.16 -3.39 -1.21
CA HIS A 174 16.47 -4.18 -2.22
C HIS A 174 15.32 -3.38 -2.88
N ALA A 175 14.59 -2.62 -2.07
CA ALA A 175 13.47 -1.79 -2.53
C ALA A 175 13.88 -0.55 -3.34
N HIS A 176 15.16 -0.24 -3.48
CA HIS A 176 15.61 0.78 -4.42
C HIS A 176 15.57 0.28 -5.87
N ASN A 177 15.68 -1.03 -6.08
CA ASN A 177 15.67 -1.63 -7.41
C ASN A 177 14.25 -1.90 -7.88
N TYR A 178 13.80 -1.19 -8.91
CA TYR A 178 12.48 -1.34 -9.49
C TYR A 178 12.33 -2.58 -10.40
N TYR A 179 13.44 -3.20 -10.77
CA TYR A 179 13.50 -4.42 -11.57
C TYR A 179 14.35 -5.48 -10.85
N PRO A 180 13.96 -5.90 -9.63
CA PRO A 180 14.74 -6.83 -8.83
C PRO A 180 14.68 -8.24 -9.40
N THR A 181 15.57 -9.12 -8.97
CA THR A 181 15.55 -10.55 -9.34
C THR A 181 14.44 -11.32 -8.65
N HIS A 182 13.89 -10.77 -7.55
CA HIS A 182 12.82 -11.41 -6.78
C HIS A 182 12.05 -10.40 -5.94
N LEU A 183 10.84 -10.77 -5.55
CA LEU A 183 10.08 -10.21 -4.43
C LEU A 183 9.83 -11.32 -3.40
N TRP A 184 9.21 -10.96 -2.30
CA TRP A 184 8.82 -11.91 -1.26
C TRP A 184 7.31 -12.04 -1.19
N ARG A 185 6.79 -13.27 -1.10
CA ARG A 185 5.42 -13.54 -0.70
C ARG A 185 5.46 -14.27 0.64
N ASN A 186 5.03 -13.58 1.69
CA ASN A 186 5.24 -14.02 3.07
C ASN A 186 6.75 -14.27 3.35
N GLU A 187 7.14 -15.50 3.52
CA GLU A 187 8.53 -15.92 3.79
C GLU A 187 9.20 -16.60 2.58
N THR A 188 8.53 -16.63 1.43
CA THR A 188 8.99 -17.29 0.21
C THR A 188 9.43 -16.28 -0.84
N LYS A 189 10.59 -16.50 -1.44
CA LYS A 189 11.05 -15.73 -2.60
C LYS A 189 10.21 -16.06 -3.84
N VAL A 190 9.72 -15.03 -4.50
CA VAL A 190 9.08 -15.10 -5.81
C VAL A 190 10.06 -14.59 -6.84
N ALA A 191 10.63 -15.49 -7.64
CA ALA A 191 11.60 -15.14 -8.67
C ALA A 191 10.95 -14.30 -9.78
N LEU A 192 11.65 -13.27 -10.24
CA LEU A 192 11.28 -12.42 -11.37
C LEU A 192 12.24 -12.67 -12.55
N ARG A 193 11.85 -12.22 -13.73
CA ARG A 193 12.58 -12.45 -14.98
C ARG A 193 13.72 -11.44 -15.22
N ASN A 194 13.88 -10.49 -14.30
CA ASN A 194 14.93 -9.47 -14.38
C ASN A 194 16.32 -10.06 -14.12
N THR A 195 17.36 -9.39 -14.64
CA THR A 195 18.74 -9.74 -14.39
C THR A 195 19.49 -8.57 -13.79
N VAL A 196 20.13 -8.78 -12.65
CA VAL A 196 20.92 -7.78 -11.91
C VAL A 196 22.35 -8.31 -11.78
N PRO A 197 23.29 -7.92 -12.67
CA PRO A 197 24.63 -8.50 -12.70
C PRO A 197 25.43 -8.33 -11.41
N ASP A 198 25.32 -7.15 -10.80
CA ASP A 198 26.03 -6.77 -9.58
C ASP A 198 25.08 -6.72 -8.37
N GLU A 199 24.14 -7.70 -8.29
CA GLU A 199 23.23 -7.79 -7.17
C GLU A 199 24.03 -8.00 -5.87
N ASP A 200 23.75 -7.14 -4.89
CA ASP A 200 24.37 -7.30 -3.57
C ASP A 200 23.67 -8.39 -2.74
N GLY A 201 24.26 -8.74 -1.59
CA GLY A 201 23.75 -9.83 -0.75
C GLY A 201 22.35 -9.62 -0.16
N VAL A 202 21.70 -8.48 -0.46
CA VAL A 202 20.32 -8.14 0.00
C VAL A 202 19.37 -7.84 -1.14
N GLY A 203 19.80 -7.94 -2.41
CA GLY A 203 18.97 -7.75 -3.60
C GLY A 203 19.02 -6.34 -4.20
N GLY A 204 19.89 -5.45 -3.69
CA GLY A 204 20.12 -4.15 -4.28
C GLY A 204 20.98 -4.24 -5.55
N GLY A 205 20.83 -3.27 -6.44
CA GLY A 205 21.61 -3.21 -7.68
C GLY A 205 20.84 -2.54 -8.82
N VAL A 206 21.38 -2.67 -10.03
CA VAL A 206 20.78 -2.11 -11.24
C VAL A 206 20.53 -3.22 -12.26
N SER A 207 19.31 -3.35 -12.73
CA SER A 207 18.96 -4.35 -13.72
C SER A 207 19.47 -3.95 -15.11
N ASN A 208 20.08 -4.92 -15.81
CA ASN A 208 20.44 -4.80 -17.21
C ASN A 208 19.44 -5.50 -18.16
N ASN A 209 18.49 -6.26 -17.60
CA ASN A 209 17.37 -6.85 -18.33
C ASN A 209 16.07 -6.60 -17.54
N LYS A 210 15.27 -5.64 -17.99
CA LYS A 210 14.10 -5.08 -17.30
C LYS A 210 12.83 -5.64 -17.92
N LEU A 211 12.23 -6.67 -17.32
CA LEU A 211 11.03 -7.34 -17.82
C LEU A 211 9.84 -7.22 -16.87
N ASP A 212 10.09 -7.32 -15.56
CA ASP A 212 9.08 -7.27 -14.52
C ASP A 212 9.28 -6.01 -13.67
N TYR A 213 8.43 -5.01 -13.89
CA TYR A 213 8.43 -3.79 -13.09
C TYR A 213 7.71 -4.05 -11.76
N SER A 214 8.44 -3.91 -10.67
CA SER A 214 7.95 -4.28 -9.34
C SER A 214 6.73 -3.48 -8.88
N HIS A 215 6.61 -2.22 -9.31
CA HIS A 215 5.46 -1.39 -8.94
C HIS A 215 4.16 -1.94 -9.54
N ASP A 216 4.18 -2.38 -10.81
CA ASP A 216 3.00 -3.00 -11.43
C ASP A 216 2.59 -4.27 -10.69
N LEU A 217 3.56 -5.13 -10.37
CA LEU A 217 3.30 -6.36 -9.59
C LEU A 217 2.74 -6.06 -8.19
N ILE A 218 3.24 -5.02 -7.52
CA ILE A 218 2.75 -4.57 -6.20
C ILE A 218 1.32 -4.04 -6.32
N MET A 219 1.01 -3.27 -7.36
CA MET A 219 -0.34 -2.74 -7.58
C MET A 219 -1.34 -3.83 -7.95
N ASP A 220 -0.97 -4.77 -8.82
CA ASP A 220 -1.82 -5.92 -9.18
C ASP A 220 -2.15 -6.76 -7.93
N GLU A 221 -1.16 -7.05 -7.10
CA GLU A 221 -1.33 -7.79 -5.85
C GLU A 221 -2.23 -7.03 -4.85
N ALA A 222 -2.07 -5.70 -4.74
CA ALA A 222 -2.88 -4.87 -3.86
C ALA A 222 -4.35 -4.82 -4.31
N LEU A 223 -4.60 -4.65 -5.60
CA LEU A 223 -5.95 -4.64 -6.16
C LEU A 223 -6.62 -6.00 -6.02
N GLY A 224 -5.88 -7.09 -6.26
CA GLY A 224 -6.34 -8.46 -6.01
C GLY A 224 -6.74 -8.66 -4.55
N TYR A 225 -5.88 -8.27 -3.60
CA TYR A 225 -6.16 -8.37 -2.18
C TYR A 225 -7.42 -7.59 -1.77
N ILE A 226 -7.57 -6.35 -2.25
CA ILE A 226 -8.76 -5.52 -1.97
C ILE A 226 -10.03 -6.19 -2.48
N HIS A 227 -9.98 -6.76 -3.69
CA HIS A 227 -11.12 -7.42 -4.29
C HIS A 227 -11.53 -8.70 -3.52
N GLU A 228 -10.55 -9.52 -3.15
CA GLU A 228 -10.78 -10.78 -2.43
C GLU A 228 -11.30 -10.59 -1.00
N HIS A 229 -10.95 -9.47 -0.34
CA HIS A 229 -11.28 -9.20 1.05
C HIS A 229 -12.35 -8.12 1.26
N ALA A 230 -12.99 -7.64 0.20
CA ALA A 230 -13.95 -6.53 0.23
C ALA A 230 -15.12 -6.71 1.22
N GLU A 231 -15.54 -7.95 1.47
CA GLU A 231 -16.68 -8.30 2.33
C GLU A 231 -16.33 -8.43 3.84
N GLN A 232 -15.06 -8.31 4.19
CA GLN A 232 -14.57 -8.43 5.56
C GLN A 232 -13.73 -7.21 5.93
N PRO A 233 -13.72 -6.78 7.22
CA PRO A 233 -12.85 -5.69 7.63
C PRO A 233 -11.40 -6.05 7.40
N PHE A 234 -10.70 -5.23 6.61
CA PHE A 234 -9.26 -5.40 6.39
C PHE A 234 -8.48 -4.10 6.64
N PHE A 235 -7.23 -4.28 7.01
CA PHE A 235 -6.20 -3.25 7.05
C PHE A 235 -5.14 -3.59 6.00
N LEU A 236 -5.02 -2.76 4.99
CA LEU A 236 -3.96 -2.84 3.99
C LEU A 236 -2.95 -1.70 4.20
N TYR A 237 -1.71 -2.04 4.52
CA TYR A 237 -0.59 -1.13 4.43
C TYR A 237 0.05 -1.27 3.05
N LEU A 238 -0.34 -0.39 2.11
CA LEU A 238 0.21 -0.31 0.77
C LEU A 238 1.43 0.63 0.78
N ALA A 239 2.60 0.05 0.92
CA ALA A 239 3.87 0.75 1.10
C ALA A 239 4.63 0.82 -0.21
N LEU A 240 4.26 1.78 -1.07
CA LEU A 240 4.86 1.98 -2.39
C LEU A 240 6.33 2.38 -2.28
N THR A 241 7.11 1.99 -3.27
CA THR A 241 8.53 2.40 -3.39
C THR A 241 8.70 3.68 -4.18
N ILE A 242 7.73 4.03 -5.02
CA ILE A 242 7.75 5.26 -5.81
C ILE A 242 7.42 6.49 -4.94
N PRO A 243 7.98 7.67 -5.29
CA PRO A 243 8.93 7.98 -6.35
C PRO A 243 10.41 7.93 -5.91
N HIS A 244 10.78 7.12 -4.92
CA HIS A 244 12.17 6.99 -4.47
C HIS A 244 13.10 6.59 -5.61
N ALA A 245 14.29 7.18 -5.70
CA ALA A 245 15.26 6.83 -6.72
C ALA A 245 15.97 5.51 -6.42
N ASN A 246 16.30 4.73 -7.45
CA ASN A 246 17.30 3.67 -7.32
C ASN A 246 18.68 4.31 -7.11
N ASN A 247 19.15 4.37 -5.88
CA ASN A 247 20.41 5.05 -5.52
C ASN A 247 21.64 4.41 -6.19
N GLU A 248 21.57 3.12 -6.49
CA GLU A 248 22.62 2.36 -7.14
C GLU A 248 22.75 2.77 -8.62
N ALA A 249 21.69 3.23 -9.25
CA ALA A 249 21.67 3.73 -10.63
C ALA A 249 22.06 5.22 -10.77
N ARG A 250 22.35 5.93 -9.67
CA ARG A 250 22.79 7.34 -9.63
C ARG A 250 21.83 8.25 -10.41
N SER A 251 22.33 8.95 -11.45
CA SER A 251 21.53 9.86 -12.28
C SER A 251 20.42 9.17 -13.10
N GLN A 252 20.44 7.86 -13.22
CA GLN A 252 19.42 7.04 -13.92
C GLN A 252 18.46 6.35 -12.95
N GLY A 253 18.43 6.75 -11.68
CA GLY A 253 17.69 6.07 -10.62
C GLY A 253 16.18 6.26 -10.66
N MET A 254 15.63 7.21 -11.42
CA MET A 254 14.19 7.33 -11.64
C MET A 254 13.76 6.36 -12.74
N GLU A 255 13.67 5.08 -12.36
CA GLU A 255 13.39 3.99 -13.28
C GLU A 255 11.87 3.82 -13.43
N VAL A 256 11.36 4.12 -14.62
CA VAL A 256 9.96 3.92 -15.00
C VAL A 256 9.88 3.16 -16.32
N PRO A 257 8.81 2.38 -16.58
CA PRO A 257 8.65 1.68 -17.86
C PRO A 257 8.51 2.65 -19.04
N GLU A 258 7.81 3.77 -18.83
CA GLU A 258 7.50 4.76 -19.85
C GLU A 258 7.43 6.16 -19.25
N LEU A 259 7.96 7.16 -19.97
CA LEU A 259 7.88 8.57 -19.57
C LEU A 259 6.53 9.24 -19.84
N LYS A 260 5.64 8.57 -20.59
CA LYS A 260 4.27 9.01 -20.89
C LYS A 260 4.21 10.49 -21.34
N ALA A 261 3.41 11.30 -20.66
CA ALA A 261 3.21 12.72 -20.96
C ALA A 261 4.48 13.57 -20.80
N TYR A 262 5.53 13.05 -20.17
CA TYR A 262 6.77 13.80 -19.90
C TYR A 262 7.87 13.51 -20.91
N ALA A 263 7.70 12.56 -21.84
CA ALA A 263 8.74 12.14 -22.78
C ALA A 263 9.27 13.30 -23.62
N GLU A 264 8.37 14.15 -24.16
CA GLU A 264 8.71 15.23 -25.07
C GLU A 264 8.98 16.58 -24.37
N LEU A 265 8.95 16.62 -23.03
CA LEU A 265 9.23 17.85 -22.30
C LEU A 265 10.75 18.16 -22.30
N ASP A 266 11.08 19.44 -22.36
CA ASP A 266 12.47 19.90 -22.19
C ASP A 266 12.83 19.93 -20.68
N TRP A 267 12.86 18.74 -20.10
CA TRP A 267 13.23 18.48 -18.70
C TRP A 267 14.42 17.53 -18.64
N PRO A 268 15.28 17.62 -17.60
CA PRO A 268 16.26 16.59 -17.33
C PRO A 268 15.60 15.21 -17.15
N GLU A 269 16.25 14.16 -17.65
CA GLU A 269 15.72 12.78 -17.59
C GLU A 269 15.24 12.33 -16.18
N PRO A 270 15.99 12.62 -15.08
CA PRO A 270 15.49 12.28 -13.74
C PRO A 270 14.17 12.97 -13.37
N GLN A 271 13.93 14.20 -13.85
CA GLN A 271 12.68 14.91 -13.59
C GLN A 271 11.51 14.33 -14.40
N LYS A 272 11.77 13.85 -15.63
CA LYS A 272 10.78 13.17 -16.44
C LYS A 272 10.35 11.85 -15.77
N GLY A 273 11.34 11.05 -15.32
CA GLY A 273 11.06 9.81 -14.62
C GLY A 273 10.35 10.00 -13.29
N HIS A 274 10.64 11.08 -12.56
CA HIS A 274 9.94 11.42 -11.32
C HIS A 274 8.47 11.82 -11.58
N GLY A 275 8.18 12.45 -12.71
CA GLY A 275 6.84 12.86 -13.08
C GLY A 275 5.96 11.76 -13.67
N ALA A 276 6.59 10.74 -14.26
CA ALA A 276 5.92 9.66 -14.99
C ALA A 276 5.38 8.56 -14.08
#